data_0a7736fd6f39f4f2fecb16e8a94ca224
#
_entry.id   0a7736fd6f39f4f2fecb16e8a94ca224
#
_cell.length_a   1.000
_cell.length_b   1.000
_cell.length_c   1.000
_cell.angle_alpha   90.00
_cell.angle_beta   90.00
_cell.angle_gamma   90.00
#
_symmetry.space_group_name_H-M   'P 1'
#
loop_
_entity.id
_entity.type
_entity.pdbx_description
1 polymer ?
#
loop_
_entity_poly.entity_id
_entity_poly.type
_entity_poly.pdbx_seq_one_letter_code
_entity_poly.pdbx_strand_id
1 'polypeptide(L)'
;MVPDAIDLTQVHRALVIKLRHHGDVLLASPVFQVLKNHAPHIDVDALVYRDTREMLSGHPAISSVFTIDREWKHMGPLAQARHELGLYRSLRARKYDLVIHLTEHPRGAWLTRLLKPKYSVAQRAQGINEGRDSRLWKNSFTHTFPSPRATFRHTVESNLDALRRLGIYPLPTEKSLVLIPGEAAEKNVASLMALHNVVAGRFIHIHPTSRWFFKTWPAEKFAQLILELGKVGERVVLTAAPASNEREMIVAIKKELKAPVVDLTGSLNLKELAALTAKARAFVGVDSAPMHMAAAMQTPTVALFGPSGEAHWGPWEVKHRIVASVDPRHTCRPCGNDGCGGSKVSECLVELPVAQVQAALNELLAGE
;
A
#
# COMPACT_ATOMS: atom_id res chain seq x y z
N MET A 1 -9.94 -2.35 -29.37
CA MET A 1 -9.06 -1.19 -29.12
C MET A 1 -9.94 -0.02 -28.70
N VAL A 2 -9.46 0.85 -27.82
CA VAL A 2 -10.17 2.06 -27.39
C VAL A 2 -10.12 3.05 -28.57
N PRO A 3 -11.26 3.62 -29.02
CA PRO A 3 -11.30 4.45 -30.24
C PRO A 3 -10.45 5.73 -30.15
N ASP A 4 -10.24 6.24 -28.94
CA ASP A 4 -9.49 7.44 -28.63
C ASP A 4 -8.21 7.12 -27.82
N ALA A 5 -7.55 6.00 -28.14
CA ALA A 5 -6.24 5.66 -27.59
C ALA A 5 -5.22 6.78 -27.91
N ILE A 6 -4.33 7.05 -26.96
CA ILE A 6 -3.30 8.09 -27.15
C ILE A 6 -2.13 7.59 -28.00
N ASP A 7 -1.50 8.50 -28.72
CA ASP A 7 -0.24 8.22 -29.41
C ASP A 7 0.95 8.45 -28.44
N LEU A 8 1.55 7.36 -27.97
CA LEU A 8 2.67 7.40 -27.03
C LEU A 8 3.94 8.02 -27.63
N THR A 9 4.10 8.02 -28.97
CA THR A 9 5.26 8.64 -29.61
C THR A 9 5.32 10.15 -29.39
N GLN A 10 4.16 10.76 -29.09
CA GLN A 10 4.03 12.19 -28.80
C GLN A 10 4.08 12.54 -27.30
N VAL A 11 4.36 11.55 -26.46
CA VAL A 11 4.47 11.73 -25.02
C VAL A 11 5.93 11.59 -24.62
N HIS A 12 6.54 12.66 -24.14
CA HIS A 12 7.93 12.65 -23.66
C HIS A 12 7.99 12.66 -22.13
N ARG A 13 6.99 13.24 -21.46
CA ARG A 13 6.93 13.30 -19.99
C ARG A 13 5.54 13.01 -19.46
N ALA A 14 5.50 12.11 -18.49
CA ALA A 14 4.27 11.73 -17.80
C ALA A 14 4.38 12.03 -16.30
N LEU A 15 3.28 12.49 -15.69
CA LEU A 15 3.13 12.64 -14.25
C LEU A 15 2.04 11.70 -13.74
N VAL A 16 2.40 10.80 -12.82
CA VAL A 16 1.45 9.96 -12.10
C VAL A 16 1.18 10.54 -10.72
N ILE A 17 -0.07 10.83 -10.40
CA ILE A 17 -0.50 11.44 -9.15
C ILE A 17 -1.22 10.40 -8.29
N LYS A 18 -0.68 10.07 -7.10
CA LYS A 18 -1.31 9.18 -6.12
C LYS A 18 -1.23 9.76 -4.70
N LEU A 19 -2.16 10.64 -4.37
CA LEU A 19 -2.24 11.34 -3.08
C LEU A 19 -3.06 10.52 -2.06
N ARG A 20 -2.50 9.42 -1.56
CA ARG A 20 -3.15 8.49 -0.62
C ARG A 20 -2.17 7.99 0.44
N HIS A 21 -2.49 6.86 1.10
CA HIS A 21 -1.65 6.24 2.12
C HIS A 21 -0.56 5.34 1.52
N HIS A 22 0.35 4.84 2.35
CA HIS A 22 1.51 4.03 1.94
C HIS A 22 1.13 2.82 1.08
N GLY A 23 0.17 2.00 1.52
CA GLY A 23 -0.30 0.85 0.76
C GLY A 23 -0.87 1.23 -0.60
N ASP A 24 -1.72 2.28 -0.66
CA ASP A 24 -2.29 2.78 -1.92
C ASP A 24 -1.20 3.22 -2.91
N VAL A 25 -0.13 3.86 -2.41
CA VAL A 25 0.98 4.34 -3.25
C VAL A 25 1.79 3.17 -3.77
N LEU A 26 2.09 2.18 -2.91
CA LEU A 26 2.79 0.96 -3.33
C LEU A 26 1.99 0.17 -4.36
N LEU A 27 0.66 0.03 -4.18
CA LEU A 27 -0.24 -0.63 -5.13
C LEU A 27 -0.38 0.11 -6.47
N ALA A 28 0.16 1.32 -6.60
CA ALA A 28 0.26 2.04 -7.87
C ALA A 28 1.61 1.84 -8.57
N SER A 29 2.60 1.20 -7.93
CA SER A 29 3.95 1.02 -8.50
C SER A 29 3.96 0.33 -9.88
N PRO A 30 3.10 -0.65 -10.20
CA PRO A 30 3.09 -1.26 -11.53
C PRO A 30 2.72 -0.29 -12.67
N VAL A 31 1.97 0.79 -12.37
CA VAL A 31 1.61 1.79 -13.39
C VAL A 31 2.85 2.43 -14.01
N PHE A 32 3.87 2.70 -13.20
CA PHE A 32 5.14 3.28 -13.66
C PHE A 32 5.92 2.29 -14.51
N GLN A 33 6.02 1.05 -14.06
CA GLN A 33 6.75 0.01 -14.78
C GLN A 33 6.11 -0.30 -16.12
N VAL A 34 4.79 -0.50 -16.16
CA VAL A 34 4.05 -0.75 -17.41
C VAL A 34 4.23 0.41 -18.40
N LEU A 35 4.07 1.67 -17.93
CA LEU A 35 4.25 2.82 -18.81
C LEU A 35 5.67 2.87 -19.40
N LYS A 36 6.69 2.59 -18.58
CA LYS A 36 8.10 2.57 -19.02
C LYS A 36 8.41 1.42 -19.97
N ASN A 37 7.82 0.24 -19.76
CA ASN A 37 7.99 -0.91 -20.66
C ASN A 37 7.40 -0.66 -22.06
N HIS A 38 6.20 -0.05 -22.09
CA HIS A 38 5.50 0.23 -23.35
C HIS A 38 6.03 1.48 -24.09
N ALA A 39 6.70 2.39 -23.35
CA ALA A 39 7.26 3.62 -23.90
C ALA A 39 8.57 4.00 -23.15
N PRO A 40 9.70 3.31 -23.44
CA PRO A 40 10.96 3.50 -22.72
C PRO A 40 11.53 4.93 -22.79
N HIS A 41 11.15 5.70 -23.81
CA HIS A 41 11.59 7.08 -24.02
C HIS A 41 10.90 8.08 -23.08
N ILE A 42 9.79 7.72 -22.44
CA ILE A 42 9.04 8.64 -21.58
C ILE A 42 9.75 8.81 -20.23
N ASP A 43 9.98 10.05 -19.83
CA ASP A 43 10.32 10.39 -18.44
C ASP A 43 9.06 10.34 -17.58
N VAL A 44 9.02 9.44 -16.60
CA VAL A 44 7.87 9.27 -15.72
C VAL A 44 8.18 9.82 -14.34
N ASP A 45 7.41 10.82 -13.91
CA ASP A 45 7.52 11.42 -12.58
C ASP A 45 6.32 11.00 -11.71
N ALA A 46 6.54 10.96 -10.40
CA ALA A 46 5.50 10.69 -9.41
C ALA A 46 5.18 11.94 -8.58
N LEU A 47 3.90 12.13 -8.21
CA LEU A 47 3.48 13.09 -7.20
C LEU A 47 2.70 12.37 -6.10
N VAL A 48 3.26 12.36 -4.90
CA VAL A 48 2.72 11.65 -3.73
C VAL A 48 2.75 12.55 -2.48
N TYR A 49 2.20 12.10 -1.37
CA TYR A 49 2.47 12.75 -0.09
C TYR A 49 3.90 12.46 0.39
N ARG A 50 4.50 13.42 1.11
CA ARG A 50 5.88 13.35 1.59
C ARG A 50 6.14 12.11 2.45
N ASP A 51 5.22 11.79 3.34
CA ASP A 51 5.26 10.61 4.21
C ASP A 51 5.25 9.29 3.44
N THR A 52 4.69 9.26 2.22
CA THR A 52 4.59 8.04 1.39
C THR A 52 5.69 7.92 0.32
N ARG A 53 6.62 8.87 0.24
CA ARG A 53 7.68 8.93 -0.79
C ARG A 53 8.51 7.65 -0.85
N GLU A 54 8.80 7.05 0.30
CA GLU A 54 9.64 5.86 0.38
C GLU A 54 9.05 4.63 -0.32
N MET A 55 7.74 4.59 -0.52
CA MET A 55 7.09 3.52 -1.27
C MET A 55 7.49 3.48 -2.76
N LEU A 56 7.97 4.61 -3.30
CA LEU A 56 8.36 4.74 -4.71
C LEU A 56 9.84 5.15 -4.90
N SER A 57 10.55 5.55 -3.84
CA SER A 57 11.95 5.95 -3.98
C SER A 57 12.82 4.78 -4.44
N GLY A 58 13.70 5.03 -5.41
CA GLY A 58 14.53 3.98 -6.03
C GLY A 58 13.81 3.13 -7.07
N HIS A 59 12.54 3.39 -7.38
CA HIS A 59 11.81 2.67 -8.43
C HIS A 59 12.45 2.93 -9.80
N PRO A 60 12.84 1.88 -10.56
CA PRO A 60 13.65 2.05 -11.78
C PRO A 60 12.95 2.80 -12.91
N ALA A 61 11.62 2.78 -12.94
CA ALA A 61 10.83 3.48 -13.95
C ALA A 61 10.48 4.93 -13.59
N ILE A 62 10.90 5.44 -12.42
CA ILE A 62 10.55 6.80 -11.96
C ILE A 62 11.78 7.72 -12.08
N SER A 63 11.63 8.80 -12.85
CA SER A 63 12.70 9.80 -13.01
C SER A 63 12.79 10.75 -11.81
N SER A 64 11.65 11.20 -11.27
CA SER A 64 11.60 12.09 -10.10
C SER A 64 10.35 11.85 -9.25
N VAL A 65 10.50 11.98 -7.93
CA VAL A 65 9.37 11.91 -6.99
C VAL A 65 9.15 13.29 -6.37
N PHE A 66 8.09 13.95 -6.78
CA PHE A 66 7.59 15.20 -6.18
C PHE A 66 6.71 14.88 -4.99
N THR A 67 6.72 15.76 -3.99
CA THR A 67 5.97 15.53 -2.75
C THR A 67 5.15 16.73 -2.31
N ILE A 68 4.00 16.43 -1.71
CA ILE A 68 3.16 17.37 -0.98
C ILE A 68 3.28 17.00 0.50
N ASP A 69 3.65 17.98 1.32
CA ASP A 69 3.61 17.79 2.77
C ASP A 69 2.19 18.09 3.29
N ARG A 70 1.66 17.17 4.08
CA ARG A 70 0.33 17.32 4.70
C ARG A 70 0.29 18.46 5.72
N GLU A 71 1.45 18.81 6.26
CA GLU A 71 1.59 19.89 7.25
C GLU A 71 1.42 21.29 6.66
N TRP A 72 1.54 21.46 5.33
CA TRP A 72 1.37 22.77 4.70
C TRP A 72 0.05 23.45 5.08
N LYS A 73 -1.03 22.67 5.21
CA LYS A 73 -2.36 23.18 5.60
C LYS A 73 -2.40 23.80 7.03
N HIS A 74 -1.42 23.49 7.88
CA HIS A 74 -1.32 23.97 9.25
C HIS A 74 -0.33 25.16 9.40
N MET A 75 0.43 25.50 8.33
CA MET A 75 1.46 26.56 8.37
C MET A 75 0.91 27.98 8.16
N GLY A 76 -0.41 28.12 8.00
CA GLY A 76 -1.05 29.39 7.67
C GLY A 76 -1.08 29.68 6.13
N PRO A 77 -1.97 30.58 5.70
CA PRO A 77 -2.31 30.72 4.27
C PRO A 77 -1.16 31.19 3.39
N LEU A 78 -0.30 32.10 3.87
CA LEU A 78 0.83 32.62 3.11
C LEU A 78 1.92 31.55 2.90
N ALA A 79 2.27 30.83 3.96
CA ALA A 79 3.26 29.75 3.90
C ALA A 79 2.74 28.60 3.02
N GLN A 80 1.48 28.20 3.19
CA GLN A 80 0.84 27.21 2.34
C GLN A 80 0.87 27.65 0.86
N ALA A 81 0.47 28.87 0.55
CA ALA A 81 0.48 29.39 -0.83
C ALA A 81 1.89 29.39 -1.43
N ARG A 82 2.93 29.74 -0.66
CA ARG A 82 4.32 29.70 -1.10
C ARG A 82 4.76 28.28 -1.48
N HIS A 83 4.44 27.28 -0.65
CA HIS A 83 4.76 25.87 -0.91
C HIS A 83 4.02 25.33 -2.13
N GLU A 84 2.71 25.60 -2.23
CA GLU A 84 1.89 25.22 -3.40
C GLU A 84 2.42 25.85 -4.70
N LEU A 85 2.79 27.13 -4.66
CA LEU A 85 3.35 27.83 -5.81
C LEU A 85 4.73 27.26 -6.19
N GLY A 86 5.57 26.93 -5.21
CA GLY A 86 6.87 26.27 -5.41
C GLY A 86 6.71 24.92 -6.11
N LEU A 87 5.81 24.08 -5.61
CA LEU A 87 5.49 22.79 -6.23
C LEU A 87 4.97 22.99 -7.66
N TYR A 88 3.99 23.89 -7.84
CA TYR A 88 3.44 24.17 -9.18
C TYR A 88 4.53 24.61 -10.18
N ARG A 89 5.42 25.52 -9.77
CA ARG A 89 6.54 25.96 -10.63
C ARG A 89 7.46 24.81 -11.02
N SER A 90 7.79 23.93 -10.08
CA SER A 90 8.61 22.75 -10.32
C SER A 90 7.95 21.77 -11.29
N LEU A 91 6.66 21.49 -11.10
CA LEU A 91 5.90 20.62 -12.01
C LEU A 91 5.73 21.25 -13.40
N ARG A 92 5.42 22.54 -13.47
CA ARG A 92 5.26 23.27 -14.75
C ARG A 92 6.55 23.30 -15.57
N ALA A 93 7.71 23.43 -14.92
CA ALA A 93 9.02 23.41 -15.59
C ALA A 93 9.29 22.08 -16.31
N ARG A 94 8.66 20.98 -15.87
CA ARG A 94 8.78 19.65 -16.49
C ARG A 94 8.04 19.54 -17.82
N LYS A 95 7.02 20.37 -18.10
CA LYS A 95 6.23 20.35 -19.35
C LYS A 95 5.64 18.98 -19.65
N TYR A 96 4.76 18.49 -18.79
CA TYR A 96 4.12 17.18 -18.95
C TYR A 96 3.17 17.12 -20.14
N ASP A 97 3.30 16.07 -20.95
CA ASP A 97 2.39 15.73 -22.05
C ASP A 97 1.23 14.88 -21.58
N LEU A 98 1.46 14.07 -20.52
CA LEU A 98 0.50 13.15 -19.94
C LEU A 98 0.40 13.31 -18.42
N VAL A 99 -0.82 13.38 -17.89
CA VAL A 99 -1.10 13.30 -16.45
C VAL A 99 -2.03 12.11 -16.17
N ILE A 100 -1.58 11.19 -15.30
CA ILE A 100 -2.35 10.03 -14.83
C ILE A 100 -2.73 10.27 -13.38
N HIS A 101 -4.01 10.54 -13.13
CA HIS A 101 -4.52 10.86 -11.78
C HIS A 101 -5.24 9.65 -11.18
N LEU A 102 -4.57 8.96 -10.25
CA LEU A 102 -5.03 7.73 -9.59
C LEU A 102 -5.70 7.98 -8.24
N THR A 103 -6.06 9.23 -7.95
CA THR A 103 -6.68 9.60 -6.67
C THR A 103 -7.94 10.41 -6.93
N GLU A 104 -8.90 10.26 -6.05
CA GLU A 104 -10.16 11.02 -6.11
C GLU A 104 -10.04 12.41 -5.44
N HIS A 105 -8.83 12.99 -5.34
CA HIS A 105 -8.59 14.25 -4.65
C HIS A 105 -8.68 15.45 -5.58
N PRO A 106 -9.47 16.51 -5.26
CA PRO A 106 -9.66 17.68 -6.13
C PRO A 106 -8.38 18.40 -6.50
N ARG A 107 -7.34 18.39 -5.64
CA ARG A 107 -6.03 18.99 -5.91
C ARG A 107 -5.41 18.48 -7.21
N GLY A 108 -5.54 17.17 -7.51
CA GLY A 108 -5.04 16.62 -8.77
C GLY A 108 -5.76 17.17 -10.00
N ALA A 109 -7.07 17.38 -9.92
CA ALA A 109 -7.83 17.99 -11.01
C ALA A 109 -7.40 19.45 -11.24
N TRP A 110 -7.21 20.24 -10.18
CA TRP A 110 -6.67 21.61 -10.29
C TRP A 110 -5.26 21.64 -10.87
N LEU A 111 -4.37 20.76 -10.40
CA LEU A 111 -3.01 20.66 -10.96
C LEU A 111 -3.04 20.29 -12.44
N THR A 112 -3.86 19.32 -12.84
CA THR A 112 -4.00 18.93 -14.25
C THR A 112 -4.46 20.11 -15.12
N ARG A 113 -5.44 20.89 -14.66
CA ARG A 113 -5.89 22.09 -15.39
C ARG A 113 -4.82 23.16 -15.52
N LEU A 114 -4.01 23.36 -14.48
CA LEU A 114 -2.94 24.36 -14.47
C LEU A 114 -1.74 23.92 -15.32
N LEU A 115 -1.43 22.63 -15.34
CA LEU A 115 -0.33 22.08 -16.14
C LEU A 115 -0.68 21.96 -17.63
N LYS A 116 -1.97 21.85 -17.97
CA LYS A 116 -2.50 21.75 -19.34
C LYS A 116 -1.78 20.69 -20.20
N PRO A 117 -1.69 19.42 -19.73
CA PRO A 117 -1.08 18.37 -20.54
C PRO A 117 -1.93 18.09 -21.78
N LYS A 118 -1.31 17.54 -22.85
CA LYS A 118 -2.03 17.10 -24.05
C LYS A 118 -3.02 16.00 -23.74
N TYR A 119 -2.62 15.04 -22.87
CA TYR A 119 -3.43 13.92 -22.43
C TYR A 119 -3.54 13.88 -20.92
N SER A 120 -4.71 13.53 -20.42
CA SER A 120 -4.91 13.33 -19.00
C SER A 120 -6.01 12.29 -18.73
N VAL A 121 -5.82 11.47 -17.69
CA VAL A 121 -6.77 10.41 -17.32
C VAL A 121 -7.04 10.39 -15.83
N ALA A 122 -8.30 10.18 -15.45
CA ALA A 122 -8.72 10.01 -14.05
C ALA A 122 -9.91 9.07 -13.91
N GLN A 123 -10.16 8.61 -12.69
CA GLN A 123 -11.36 7.84 -12.38
C GLN A 123 -12.62 8.70 -12.55
N ARG A 124 -13.66 8.11 -13.14
CA ARG A 124 -15.00 8.68 -13.16
C ARG A 124 -15.62 8.55 -11.77
N ALA A 125 -16.22 9.60 -11.26
CA ALA A 125 -17.04 9.48 -10.08
C ALA A 125 -18.30 8.65 -10.41
N GLN A 126 -18.59 7.64 -9.61
CA GLN A 126 -19.88 6.93 -9.66
C GLN A 126 -20.55 7.09 -8.31
N GLY A 127 -21.72 7.74 -8.29
CA GLY A 127 -22.69 7.84 -7.22
C GLY A 127 -22.15 8.03 -5.79
N ILE A 128 -22.71 8.79 -4.94
CA ILE A 128 -22.44 9.04 -3.51
C ILE A 128 -21.47 10.21 -3.21
N ASN A 129 -20.50 10.55 -4.06
CA ASN A 129 -19.66 11.74 -3.83
C ASN A 129 -19.88 12.78 -4.94
N GLU A 130 -20.86 13.63 -4.77
CA GLU A 130 -21.30 14.68 -5.71
C GLU A 130 -20.18 15.62 -6.20
N GLY A 131 -19.11 15.81 -5.39
CA GLY A 131 -18.00 16.67 -5.76
C GLY A 131 -17.12 16.17 -6.92
N ARG A 132 -17.16 14.86 -7.26
CA ARG A 132 -16.37 14.27 -8.36
C ARG A 132 -17.08 14.31 -9.71
N ASP A 133 -18.40 14.38 -9.73
CA ASP A 133 -19.18 14.59 -10.94
C ASP A 133 -19.33 16.08 -11.30
N SER A 134 -18.63 16.94 -10.57
CA SER A 134 -18.62 18.38 -10.86
C SER A 134 -18.12 18.63 -12.29
N ARG A 135 -18.68 19.68 -12.93
CA ARG A 135 -18.18 20.14 -14.24
C ARG A 135 -16.66 20.38 -14.22
N LEU A 136 -16.13 20.83 -13.09
CA LEU A 136 -14.70 20.99 -12.90
C LEU A 136 -13.94 19.68 -13.10
N TRP A 137 -14.38 18.59 -12.48
CA TRP A 137 -13.73 17.28 -12.60
C TRP A 137 -13.79 16.77 -14.05
N LYS A 138 -14.99 16.72 -14.63
CA LYS A 138 -15.21 16.26 -16.01
C LYS A 138 -14.38 17.03 -17.02
N ASN A 139 -14.27 18.35 -16.85
CA ASN A 139 -13.53 19.23 -17.76
C ASN A 139 -12.02 19.32 -17.44
N SER A 140 -11.53 18.60 -16.44
CA SER A 140 -10.10 18.59 -16.09
C SER A 140 -9.32 17.46 -16.76
N PHE A 141 -10.02 16.45 -17.29
CA PHE A 141 -9.39 15.27 -17.85
C PHE A 141 -9.90 14.99 -19.26
N THR A 142 -8.97 14.61 -20.16
CA THR A 142 -9.31 14.21 -21.54
C THR A 142 -9.94 12.83 -21.60
N HIS A 143 -9.54 11.93 -20.66
CA HIS A 143 -10.02 10.56 -20.57
C HIS A 143 -10.49 10.24 -19.14
N THR A 144 -11.50 9.41 -19.04
CA THR A 144 -11.98 8.91 -17.73
C THR A 144 -12.22 7.41 -17.77
N PHE A 145 -11.98 6.70 -16.66
CA PHE A 145 -12.23 5.28 -16.50
C PHE A 145 -13.13 4.98 -15.28
N PRO A 146 -13.80 3.81 -15.22
CA PRO A 146 -14.71 3.46 -14.13
C PRO A 146 -14.02 3.44 -12.76
N SER A 147 -14.79 3.74 -11.71
CA SER A 147 -14.30 3.62 -10.32
C SER A 147 -14.14 2.14 -9.91
N PRO A 148 -13.12 1.78 -9.09
CA PRO A 148 -12.90 0.43 -8.59
C PRO A 148 -14.11 -0.17 -7.86
N ARG A 149 -14.87 0.66 -7.15
CA ARG A 149 -16.06 0.21 -6.38
C ARG A 149 -17.13 -0.47 -7.23
N ALA A 150 -17.13 -0.21 -8.53
CA ALA A 150 -18.08 -0.81 -9.47
C ALA A 150 -17.64 -2.18 -10.01
N THR A 151 -16.37 -2.56 -9.81
CA THR A 151 -15.77 -3.67 -10.55
C THR A 151 -15.33 -4.84 -9.68
N PHE A 152 -15.38 -4.76 -8.36
CA PHE A 152 -14.87 -5.77 -7.42
C PHE A 152 -13.43 -6.26 -7.72
N ARG A 153 -12.63 -5.41 -8.38
CA ARG A 153 -11.27 -5.73 -8.80
C ARG A 153 -10.24 -5.28 -7.77
N HIS A 154 -9.11 -5.96 -7.75
CA HIS A 154 -7.98 -5.57 -6.92
C HIS A 154 -7.51 -4.15 -7.25
N THR A 155 -7.02 -3.41 -6.25
CA THR A 155 -6.60 -2.01 -6.38
C THR A 155 -5.48 -1.82 -7.41
N VAL A 156 -4.57 -2.79 -7.57
CA VAL A 156 -3.55 -2.78 -8.64
C VAL A 156 -4.22 -2.74 -10.01
N GLU A 157 -5.16 -3.64 -10.26
CA GLU A 157 -5.88 -3.70 -11.55
C GLU A 157 -6.66 -2.41 -11.82
N SER A 158 -7.24 -1.84 -10.77
CA SER A 158 -7.96 -0.57 -10.85
C SER A 158 -7.04 0.61 -11.15
N ASN A 159 -5.81 0.62 -10.64
CA ASN A 159 -4.81 1.62 -11.02
C ASN A 159 -4.37 1.44 -12.48
N LEU A 160 -4.20 0.19 -12.95
CA LEU A 160 -3.83 -0.14 -14.32
C LEU A 160 -4.94 0.15 -15.34
N ASP A 161 -6.21 0.27 -14.91
CA ASP A 161 -7.31 0.69 -15.79
C ASP A 161 -7.11 2.10 -16.34
N ALA A 162 -6.35 2.96 -15.66
CA ALA A 162 -5.94 4.26 -16.20
C ALA A 162 -5.13 4.08 -17.50
N LEU A 163 -4.21 3.13 -17.53
CA LEU A 163 -3.40 2.82 -18.70
C LEU A 163 -4.23 2.16 -19.80
N ARG A 164 -5.09 1.19 -19.44
CA ARG A 164 -6.01 0.54 -20.42
C ARG A 164 -6.91 1.55 -21.10
N ARG A 165 -7.38 2.56 -20.34
CA ARG A 165 -8.20 3.64 -20.89
C ARG A 165 -7.44 4.50 -21.92
N LEU A 166 -6.14 4.55 -21.83
CA LEU A 166 -5.26 5.24 -22.77
C LEU A 166 -4.82 4.36 -23.96
N GLY A 167 -5.24 3.09 -24.00
CA GLY A 167 -4.86 2.13 -25.03
C GLY A 167 -3.61 1.30 -24.71
N ILE A 168 -3.09 1.38 -23.48
CA ILE A 168 -1.93 0.63 -23.00
C ILE A 168 -2.41 -0.57 -22.20
N TYR A 169 -2.16 -1.78 -22.68
CA TYR A 169 -2.65 -3.03 -22.09
C TYR A 169 -1.51 -3.78 -21.39
N PRO A 170 -1.48 -3.78 -20.05
CA PRO A 170 -0.44 -4.46 -19.28
C PRO A 170 -0.44 -5.97 -19.54
N LEU A 171 0.73 -6.55 -19.76
CA LEU A 171 0.91 -8.00 -19.76
C LEU A 171 0.75 -8.56 -18.33
N PRO A 172 0.38 -9.84 -18.15
CA PRO A 172 0.30 -10.46 -16.83
C PRO A 172 1.59 -10.34 -16.03
N THR A 173 2.75 -10.44 -16.66
CA THR A 173 4.09 -10.38 -16.06
C THR A 173 4.55 -8.96 -15.66
N GLU A 174 3.79 -7.92 -16.00
CA GLU A 174 4.15 -6.51 -15.74
C GLU A 174 3.45 -5.90 -14.53
N LYS A 175 2.66 -6.70 -13.79
CA LYS A 175 1.75 -6.19 -12.76
C LYS A 175 2.32 -6.30 -11.34
N SER A 176 3.49 -6.88 -11.19
CA SER A 176 4.13 -7.07 -9.89
C SER A 176 4.45 -5.74 -9.20
N LEU A 177 4.30 -5.72 -7.89
CA LEU A 177 4.65 -4.54 -7.09
C LEU A 177 6.17 -4.32 -7.11
N VAL A 178 6.57 -3.05 -7.16
CA VAL A 178 7.99 -2.67 -7.12
C VAL A 178 8.25 -1.82 -5.88
N LEU A 179 9.05 -2.35 -4.96
CA LEU A 179 9.54 -1.65 -3.77
C LEU A 179 11.04 -1.97 -3.63
N ILE A 180 11.88 -0.95 -3.61
CA ILE A 180 13.33 -1.10 -3.53
C ILE A 180 13.80 -0.68 -2.14
N PRO A 181 14.25 -1.58 -1.28
CA PRO A 181 14.82 -1.22 0.03
C PRO A 181 16.05 -0.32 -0.09
N GLY A 182 17.01 -0.72 -0.93
CA GLY A 182 18.28 -0.05 -1.14
C GLY A 182 19.37 -0.52 -0.17
N GLU A 183 20.62 -0.37 -0.59
CA GLU A 183 21.81 -0.91 0.10
C GLU A 183 21.92 -0.46 1.56
N ALA A 184 21.63 0.80 1.86
CA ALA A 184 21.70 1.32 3.22
C ALA A 184 20.70 0.61 4.16
N ALA A 185 19.47 0.39 3.72
CA ALA A 185 18.47 -0.33 4.49
C ALA A 185 18.85 -1.81 4.68
N GLU A 186 19.35 -2.44 3.63
CA GLU A 186 19.79 -3.84 3.69
C GLU A 186 20.96 -4.03 4.67
N LYS A 187 21.94 -3.12 4.66
CA LYS A 187 23.08 -3.12 5.58
C LYS A 187 22.63 -2.93 7.03
N ASN A 188 21.76 -1.95 7.28
CA ASN A 188 21.24 -1.69 8.62
C ASN A 188 20.46 -2.89 9.17
N VAL A 189 19.61 -3.48 8.35
CA VAL A 189 18.84 -4.68 8.72
C VAL A 189 19.76 -5.87 8.98
N ALA A 190 20.79 -6.09 8.18
CA ALA A 190 21.77 -7.15 8.42
C ALA A 190 22.45 -6.97 9.78
N SER A 191 22.82 -5.76 10.16
CA SER A 191 23.40 -5.44 11.46
C SER A 191 22.43 -5.69 12.61
N LEU A 192 21.16 -5.28 12.47
CA LEU A 192 20.12 -5.53 13.46
C LEU A 192 19.83 -7.03 13.63
N MET A 193 19.76 -7.76 12.53
CA MET A 193 19.55 -9.21 12.56
C MET A 193 20.71 -9.93 13.29
N ALA A 194 21.96 -9.52 13.02
CA ALA A 194 23.14 -10.05 13.71
C ALA A 194 23.09 -9.76 15.21
N LEU A 195 22.75 -8.52 15.61
CA LEU A 195 22.62 -8.12 17.02
C LEU A 195 21.60 -8.98 17.79
N HIS A 196 20.50 -9.35 17.13
CA HIS A 196 19.42 -10.15 17.74
C HIS A 196 19.53 -11.66 17.42
N ASN A 197 20.61 -12.12 16.82
CA ASN A 197 20.79 -13.53 16.38
C ASN A 197 19.63 -14.02 15.52
N VAL A 198 19.12 -13.18 14.58
CA VAL A 198 18.09 -13.53 13.61
C VAL A 198 18.74 -14.00 12.31
N VAL A 199 18.35 -15.15 11.81
CA VAL A 199 18.90 -15.73 10.57
C VAL A 199 17.87 -15.60 9.46
N ALA A 200 18.32 -15.14 8.28
CA ALA A 200 17.48 -14.99 7.09
C ALA A 200 16.84 -16.34 6.70
N GLY A 201 15.58 -16.33 6.33
CA GLY A 201 14.79 -17.52 5.99
C GLY A 201 14.40 -18.40 7.18
N ARG A 202 14.75 -17.99 8.43
CA ARG A 202 14.49 -18.80 9.64
C ARG A 202 13.72 -18.03 10.71
N PHE A 203 12.85 -17.11 10.31
CA PHE A 203 11.96 -16.41 11.25
C PHE A 203 10.65 -16.05 10.58
N ILE A 204 9.61 -15.96 11.38
CA ILE A 204 8.31 -15.44 11.00
C ILE A 204 8.27 -13.97 11.37
N HIS A 205 8.02 -13.11 10.39
CA HIS A 205 7.83 -11.70 10.62
C HIS A 205 6.35 -11.44 10.95
N ILE A 206 6.06 -10.93 12.14
CA ILE A 206 4.70 -10.56 12.55
C ILE A 206 4.59 -9.04 12.69
N HIS A 207 3.65 -8.44 11.94
CA HIS A 207 3.27 -7.04 12.07
C HIS A 207 1.79 -6.96 12.47
N PRO A 208 1.48 -6.90 13.78
CA PRO A 208 0.12 -7.10 14.29
C PRO A 208 -0.76 -5.86 14.16
N THR A 209 -0.19 -4.72 13.81
CA THR A 209 -0.83 -3.41 13.92
C THR A 209 -1.26 -2.83 12.57
N SER A 210 -2.17 -1.91 12.63
CA SER A 210 -2.60 -1.04 11.54
C SER A 210 -2.89 0.35 12.09
N ARG A 211 -2.67 1.39 11.29
CA ARG A 211 -3.14 2.74 11.61
C ARG A 211 -4.63 2.77 12.03
N TRP A 212 -5.42 1.83 11.51
CA TRP A 212 -6.85 1.68 11.77
C TRP A 212 -7.08 0.49 12.68
N PHE A 213 -7.19 0.71 14.00
CA PHE A 213 -7.28 -0.36 15.00
C PHE A 213 -8.48 -1.30 14.82
N PHE A 214 -9.56 -0.85 14.20
CA PHE A 214 -10.66 -1.74 13.82
C PHE A 214 -10.28 -2.82 12.79
N LYS A 215 -9.06 -2.77 12.25
CA LYS A 215 -8.49 -3.80 11.36
C LYS A 215 -7.50 -4.72 12.09
N THR A 216 -7.33 -4.58 13.39
CA THR A 216 -6.38 -5.40 14.16
C THR A 216 -7.05 -6.59 14.81
N TRP A 217 -6.27 -7.63 14.96
CA TRP A 217 -6.64 -8.82 15.74
C TRP A 217 -6.23 -8.60 17.20
N PRO A 218 -6.93 -9.21 18.22
CA PRO A 218 -6.61 -9.00 19.63
C PRO A 218 -5.18 -9.34 20.00
N ALA A 219 -4.58 -8.57 20.92
CA ALA A 219 -3.21 -8.77 21.39
C ALA A 219 -2.99 -10.16 21.98
N GLU A 220 -3.96 -10.65 22.76
CA GLU A 220 -3.94 -11.97 23.40
C GLU A 220 -3.86 -13.10 22.36
N LYS A 221 -4.52 -12.92 21.22
CA LYS A 221 -4.53 -13.89 20.14
C LYS A 221 -3.21 -13.91 19.36
N PHE A 222 -2.60 -12.73 19.15
CA PHE A 222 -1.23 -12.66 18.61
C PHE A 222 -0.23 -13.31 19.57
N ALA A 223 -0.36 -13.05 20.87
CA ALA A 223 0.50 -13.68 21.88
C ALA A 223 0.35 -15.21 21.87
N GLN A 224 -0.88 -15.70 21.80
CA GLN A 224 -1.14 -17.14 21.71
C GLN A 224 -0.52 -17.74 20.44
N LEU A 225 -0.67 -17.10 19.28
CA LEU A 225 -0.02 -17.53 18.03
C LEU A 225 1.50 -17.61 18.19
N ILE A 226 2.13 -16.60 18.79
CA ILE A 226 3.57 -16.55 19.02
C ILE A 226 4.02 -17.70 19.94
N LEU A 227 3.25 -17.99 20.99
CA LEU A 227 3.52 -19.12 21.90
C LEU A 227 3.43 -20.46 21.17
N GLU A 228 2.42 -20.66 20.32
CA GLU A 228 2.30 -21.88 19.52
C GLU A 228 3.46 -22.05 18.52
N LEU A 229 3.88 -20.96 17.86
CA LEU A 229 5.05 -20.97 16.99
C LEU A 229 6.34 -21.30 17.75
N GLY A 230 6.51 -20.75 18.94
CA GLY A 230 7.65 -21.06 19.80
C GLY A 230 7.74 -22.53 20.21
N LYS A 231 6.60 -23.24 20.43
CA LYS A 231 6.57 -24.65 20.76
C LYS A 231 7.14 -25.56 19.65
N VAL A 232 7.01 -25.12 18.39
CA VAL A 232 7.55 -25.83 17.23
C VAL A 232 8.92 -25.30 16.77
N GLY A 233 9.54 -24.44 17.59
CA GLY A 233 10.89 -23.91 17.35
C GLY A 233 10.97 -22.77 16.35
N GLU A 234 9.84 -22.19 15.93
CA GLU A 234 9.83 -21.04 15.03
C GLU A 234 10.23 -19.76 15.77
N ARG A 235 11.16 -19.02 15.19
CA ARG A 235 11.56 -17.72 15.70
C ARG A 235 10.65 -16.63 15.17
N VAL A 236 10.20 -15.74 16.05
CA VAL A 236 9.32 -14.62 15.67
C VAL A 236 10.08 -13.30 15.83
N VAL A 237 9.90 -12.41 14.85
CA VAL A 237 10.32 -11.00 14.90
C VAL A 237 9.06 -10.14 14.83
N LEU A 238 8.83 -9.33 15.87
CA LEU A 238 7.74 -8.37 15.94
C LEU A 238 8.18 -7.01 15.41
N THR A 239 7.30 -6.36 14.67
CA THR A 239 7.44 -4.95 14.27
C THR A 239 6.12 -4.21 14.42
N ALA A 240 6.20 -2.92 14.67
CA ALA A 240 5.08 -1.98 14.61
C ALA A 240 5.62 -0.58 14.32
N ALA A 241 4.74 0.34 13.90
CA ALA A 241 5.12 1.74 13.75
C ALA A 241 5.41 2.39 15.13
N PRO A 242 6.12 3.54 15.16
CA PRO A 242 6.47 4.20 16.42
C PRO A 242 5.30 4.92 17.12
N ALA A 243 4.08 4.85 16.58
CA ALA A 243 2.89 5.47 17.17
C ALA A 243 2.56 4.86 18.55
N SER A 244 2.09 5.67 19.51
CA SER A 244 1.84 5.24 20.88
C SER A 244 0.89 4.06 20.98
N ASN A 245 -0.24 4.14 20.27
CA ASN A 245 -1.24 3.08 20.25
C ASN A 245 -0.71 1.75 19.67
N GLU A 246 0.17 1.79 18.66
CA GLU A 246 0.79 0.60 18.11
C GLU A 246 1.81 0.00 19.09
N ARG A 247 2.60 0.84 19.76
CA ARG A 247 3.50 0.40 20.83
C ARG A 247 2.76 -0.23 22.01
N GLU A 248 1.63 0.35 22.42
CA GLU A 248 0.77 -0.20 23.48
C GLU A 248 0.30 -1.61 23.15
N MET A 249 -0.09 -1.86 21.91
CA MET A 249 -0.45 -3.20 21.45
C MET A 249 0.72 -4.19 21.56
N ILE A 250 1.93 -3.79 21.17
CA ILE A 250 3.12 -4.65 21.33
C ILE A 250 3.41 -4.93 22.81
N VAL A 251 3.26 -3.94 23.68
CA VAL A 251 3.40 -4.11 25.13
C VAL A 251 2.36 -5.13 25.62
N ALA A 252 1.10 -5.01 25.19
CA ALA A 252 0.04 -5.98 25.55
C ALA A 252 0.37 -7.40 25.09
N ILE A 253 0.82 -7.58 23.83
CA ILE A 253 1.26 -8.88 23.32
C ILE A 253 2.40 -9.45 24.19
N LYS A 254 3.43 -8.66 24.48
CA LYS A 254 4.62 -9.10 25.23
C LYS A 254 4.29 -9.47 26.68
N LYS A 255 3.28 -8.84 27.29
CA LYS A 255 2.83 -9.16 28.65
C LYS A 255 2.31 -10.59 28.79
N GLU A 256 1.71 -11.12 27.74
CA GLU A 256 1.18 -12.49 27.70
C GLU A 256 2.26 -13.54 27.36
N LEU A 257 3.44 -13.10 26.88
CA LEU A 257 4.52 -14.02 26.50
C LEU A 257 5.36 -14.45 27.71
N LYS A 258 5.65 -15.74 27.83
CA LYS A 258 6.49 -16.30 28.88
C LYS A 258 7.99 -16.24 28.55
N ALA A 259 8.34 -15.99 27.30
CA ALA A 259 9.71 -15.90 26.80
C ALA A 259 9.92 -14.64 25.98
N PRO A 260 11.13 -14.08 25.92
CA PRO A 260 11.41 -12.90 25.12
C PRO A 260 11.26 -13.20 23.63
N VAL A 261 10.64 -12.26 22.91
CA VAL A 261 10.53 -12.23 21.45
C VAL A 261 11.42 -11.11 20.91
N VAL A 262 11.92 -11.23 19.70
CA VAL A 262 12.65 -10.13 19.06
C VAL A 262 11.66 -9.03 18.69
N ASP A 263 11.82 -7.89 19.32
CA ASP A 263 10.92 -6.72 19.15
C ASP A 263 11.71 -5.56 18.51
N LEU A 264 11.36 -5.24 17.28
CA LEU A 264 11.93 -4.14 16.50
C LEU A 264 10.92 -2.99 16.30
N THR A 265 9.96 -2.84 17.22
CA THR A 265 8.94 -1.80 17.18
C THR A 265 9.55 -0.40 17.18
N GLY A 266 9.23 0.38 16.14
CA GLY A 266 9.70 1.75 15.97
C GLY A 266 11.21 1.86 15.68
N SER A 267 11.92 0.76 15.49
CA SER A 267 13.35 0.73 15.18
C SER A 267 13.68 0.79 13.71
N LEU A 268 12.69 0.59 12.85
CA LEU A 268 12.84 0.48 11.41
C LEU A 268 12.11 1.62 10.68
N ASN A 269 12.75 2.23 9.71
CA ASN A 269 12.05 2.99 8.69
C ASN A 269 11.39 2.06 7.66
N LEU A 270 10.62 2.62 6.72
CA LEU A 270 9.85 1.81 5.76
C LEU A 270 10.75 0.98 4.83
N LYS A 271 11.92 1.48 4.46
CA LYS A 271 12.89 0.74 3.62
C LYS A 271 13.52 -0.41 4.38
N GLU A 272 13.86 -0.19 5.64
CA GLU A 272 14.39 -1.22 6.54
C GLU A 272 13.33 -2.27 6.86
N LEU A 273 12.05 -1.87 7.04
CA LEU A 273 10.94 -2.81 7.20
C LEU A 273 10.80 -3.72 5.97
N ALA A 274 10.91 -3.16 4.76
CA ALA A 274 10.89 -3.94 3.52
C ALA A 274 12.09 -4.91 3.44
N ALA A 275 13.31 -4.45 3.78
CA ALA A 275 14.52 -5.27 3.79
C ALA A 275 14.42 -6.42 4.81
N LEU A 276 13.88 -6.17 6.01
CA LEU A 276 13.64 -7.21 7.01
C LEU A 276 12.61 -8.23 6.51
N THR A 277 11.50 -7.73 5.97
CA THR A 277 10.40 -8.58 5.46
C THR A 277 10.90 -9.50 4.33
N ALA A 278 11.74 -9.01 3.42
CA ALA A 278 12.35 -9.79 2.35
C ALA A 278 13.21 -10.96 2.85
N LYS A 279 13.68 -10.91 4.10
CA LYS A 279 14.50 -11.95 4.72
C LYS A 279 13.69 -12.91 5.61
N ALA A 280 12.41 -12.67 5.80
CA ALA A 280 11.54 -13.54 6.57
C ALA A 280 11.17 -14.81 5.78
N ARG A 281 10.98 -15.92 6.48
CA ARG A 281 10.41 -17.16 5.90
C ARG A 281 8.94 -16.97 5.53
N ALA A 282 8.20 -16.25 6.37
CA ALA A 282 6.82 -15.82 6.10
C ALA A 282 6.51 -14.54 6.86
N PHE A 283 5.50 -13.84 6.37
CA PHE A 283 4.90 -12.67 7.01
C PHE A 283 3.50 -13.01 7.52
N VAL A 284 3.17 -12.53 8.71
CA VAL A 284 1.81 -12.59 9.28
C VAL A 284 1.40 -11.20 9.70
N GLY A 285 0.26 -10.72 9.21
CA GLY A 285 -0.23 -9.40 9.55
C GLY A 285 -1.68 -9.17 9.15
N VAL A 286 -2.14 -7.96 9.42
CA VAL A 286 -3.49 -7.50 9.11
C VAL A 286 -3.52 -6.69 7.81
N ASP A 287 -4.70 -6.30 7.31
CA ASP A 287 -4.85 -5.39 6.18
C ASP A 287 -4.21 -4.02 6.47
N SER A 288 -2.94 -3.89 6.10
CA SER A 288 -2.11 -2.70 6.35
C SER A 288 -0.97 -2.58 5.33
N ALA A 289 -0.28 -1.43 5.29
CA ALA A 289 0.82 -1.22 4.35
C ALA A 289 1.95 -2.27 4.46
N PRO A 290 2.37 -2.75 5.64
CA PRO A 290 3.35 -3.82 5.76
C PRO A 290 2.97 -5.13 5.05
N MET A 291 1.69 -5.49 5.00
CA MET A 291 1.22 -6.66 4.24
C MET A 291 1.45 -6.48 2.73
N HIS A 292 1.20 -5.27 2.18
CA HIS A 292 1.50 -4.98 0.78
C HIS A 292 3.02 -4.92 0.52
N MET A 293 3.80 -4.48 1.52
CA MET A 293 5.27 -4.53 1.44
C MET A 293 5.77 -5.97 1.41
N ALA A 294 5.17 -6.87 2.20
CA ALA A 294 5.49 -8.30 2.15
C ALA A 294 5.20 -8.88 0.75
N ALA A 295 4.07 -8.52 0.15
CA ALA A 295 3.76 -8.91 -1.23
C ALA A 295 4.79 -8.37 -2.24
N ALA A 296 5.20 -7.11 -2.11
CA ALA A 296 6.22 -6.52 -2.97
C ALA A 296 7.59 -7.20 -2.82
N MET A 297 7.91 -7.67 -1.62
CA MET A 297 9.15 -8.42 -1.33
C MET A 297 9.05 -9.91 -1.65
N GLN A 298 7.92 -10.37 -2.21
CA GLN A 298 7.65 -11.77 -2.52
C GLN A 298 7.76 -12.71 -1.32
N THR A 299 7.54 -12.18 -0.11
CA THR A 299 7.55 -12.95 1.12
C THR A 299 6.21 -13.67 1.29
N PRO A 300 6.18 -15.01 1.45
CA PRO A 300 4.94 -15.75 1.69
C PRO A 300 4.13 -15.13 2.84
N THR A 301 2.85 -14.86 2.62
CA THR A 301 2.06 -13.98 3.49
C THR A 301 0.78 -14.64 4.00
N VAL A 302 0.56 -14.61 5.31
CA VAL A 302 -0.75 -14.82 5.94
C VAL A 302 -1.35 -13.46 6.28
N ALA A 303 -2.48 -13.13 5.69
CA ALA A 303 -3.15 -11.85 5.84
C ALA A 303 -4.51 -12.00 6.52
N LEU A 304 -4.69 -11.33 7.66
CA LEU A 304 -5.94 -11.32 8.41
C LEU A 304 -6.85 -10.19 7.92
N PHE A 305 -8.06 -10.54 7.52
CA PHE A 305 -9.05 -9.61 7.01
C PHE A 305 -10.31 -9.57 7.86
N GLY A 306 -10.72 -8.36 8.20
CA GLY A 306 -11.97 -8.06 8.91
C GLY A 306 -12.95 -7.31 8.02
N PRO A 307 -13.26 -6.03 8.31
CA PRO A 307 -14.26 -5.24 7.57
C PRO A 307 -13.83 -4.85 6.16
N SER A 308 -12.54 -4.89 5.84
CA SER A 308 -12.02 -4.58 4.50
C SER A 308 -12.21 -5.74 3.54
N GLY A 309 -12.37 -5.44 2.26
CA GLY A 309 -12.50 -6.45 1.21
C GLY A 309 -11.17 -6.99 0.73
N GLU A 310 -10.92 -8.28 0.97
CA GLU A 310 -9.71 -8.99 0.53
C GLU A 310 -9.57 -9.02 -0.99
N ALA A 311 -10.67 -9.03 -1.75
CA ALA A 311 -10.64 -8.95 -3.21
C ALA A 311 -10.03 -7.62 -3.72
N HIS A 312 -10.17 -6.54 -2.95
CA HIS A 312 -9.62 -5.22 -3.30
C HIS A 312 -8.20 -4.99 -2.78
N TRP A 313 -7.87 -5.57 -1.62
CA TRP A 313 -6.69 -5.22 -0.84
C TRP A 313 -5.82 -6.42 -0.46
N GLY A 314 -6.12 -7.62 -0.91
CA GLY A 314 -5.34 -8.82 -0.59
C GLY A 314 -3.88 -8.71 -1.01
N PRO A 315 -3.00 -9.62 -0.53
CA PRO A 315 -1.63 -9.70 -1.00
C PRO A 315 -1.59 -9.93 -2.51
N TRP A 316 -0.86 -9.10 -3.25
CA TRP A 316 -0.84 -9.11 -4.71
C TRP A 316 0.34 -9.92 -5.27
N GLU A 317 0.06 -10.88 -6.14
CA GLU A 317 1.06 -11.69 -6.88
C GLU A 317 2.16 -12.30 -6.01
N VAL A 318 1.78 -12.77 -4.83
CA VAL A 318 2.66 -13.49 -3.89
C VAL A 318 1.96 -14.75 -3.39
N LYS A 319 2.72 -15.76 -3.00
CA LYS A 319 2.17 -16.94 -2.30
C LYS A 319 1.54 -16.49 -0.98
N HIS A 320 0.25 -16.70 -0.81
CA HIS A 320 -0.45 -16.20 0.39
C HIS A 320 -1.63 -17.06 0.83
N ARG A 321 -2.05 -16.84 2.08
CA ARG A 321 -3.32 -17.28 2.63
C ARG A 321 -4.06 -16.10 3.25
N ILE A 322 -5.33 -15.95 2.91
CA ILE A 322 -6.22 -14.97 3.55
C ILE A 322 -6.98 -15.69 4.65
N VAL A 323 -6.94 -15.12 5.85
CA VAL A 323 -7.68 -15.62 7.00
C VAL A 323 -8.73 -14.57 7.39
N ALA A 324 -9.97 -14.99 7.29
CA ALA A 324 -11.12 -14.14 7.54
C ALA A 324 -12.25 -14.96 8.17
N SER A 325 -13.12 -14.33 8.93
CA SER A 325 -14.24 -15.03 9.54
C SER A 325 -15.19 -15.61 8.49
N VAL A 326 -15.53 -16.86 8.65
CA VAL A 326 -16.57 -17.60 7.90
C VAL A 326 -17.83 -17.81 8.72
N ASP A 327 -17.90 -17.24 9.93
CA ASP A 327 -19.05 -17.35 10.82
C ASP A 327 -20.29 -16.72 10.17
N PRO A 328 -21.44 -17.42 10.16
CA PRO A 328 -22.70 -16.88 9.62
C PRO A 328 -23.15 -15.55 10.23
N ARG A 329 -22.70 -15.21 11.43
CA ARG A 329 -22.97 -13.91 12.07
C ARG A 329 -22.22 -12.76 11.40
N HIS A 330 -21.17 -13.04 10.64
CA HIS A 330 -20.32 -12.04 9.98
C HIS A 330 -20.58 -11.93 8.47
N THR A 331 -21.78 -12.26 8.00
CA THR A 331 -22.19 -12.14 6.58
C THR A 331 -22.16 -10.70 6.04
N CYS A 332 -22.07 -9.71 6.93
CA CYS A 332 -21.85 -8.31 6.54
C CYS A 332 -20.48 -8.04 5.90
N ARG A 333 -19.50 -8.96 6.04
CA ARG A 333 -18.19 -8.82 5.41
C ARG A 333 -18.25 -8.94 3.88
N PRO A 334 -17.44 -8.12 3.15
CA PRO A 334 -16.73 -6.93 3.63
C PRO A 334 -17.67 -5.72 3.77
N CYS A 335 -17.83 -5.20 4.98
CA CYS A 335 -18.75 -4.09 5.24
C CYS A 335 -18.14 -2.70 5.04
N GLY A 336 -16.80 -2.58 5.10
CA GLY A 336 -16.07 -1.32 4.96
C GLY A 336 -16.25 -0.35 6.14
N ASN A 337 -16.85 -0.78 7.24
CA ASN A 337 -17.13 0.06 8.41
C ASN A 337 -15.91 0.15 9.36
N ASP A 338 -15.88 1.24 10.12
CA ASP A 338 -14.86 1.51 11.15
C ASP A 338 -15.19 0.77 12.48
N GLY A 339 -15.40 -0.54 12.41
CA GLY A 339 -15.86 -1.38 13.51
C GLY A 339 -17.38 -1.59 13.53
N CYS A 340 -17.82 -2.60 14.27
CA CYS A 340 -19.24 -2.95 14.41
C CYS A 340 -19.98 -1.86 15.20
N GLY A 341 -21.09 -1.37 14.65
CA GLY A 341 -21.87 -0.31 15.29
C GLY A 341 -21.11 0.99 15.58
N GLY A 342 -19.99 1.24 14.91
CA GLY A 342 -19.14 2.43 15.15
C GLY A 342 -18.22 2.31 16.37
N SER A 343 -18.12 1.13 16.98
CA SER A 343 -17.31 0.84 18.19
C SER A 343 -15.81 0.93 18.00
N LYS A 344 -15.32 1.05 16.78
CA LYS A 344 -13.90 0.90 16.40
C LYS A 344 -13.32 -0.50 16.68
N VAL A 345 -14.19 -1.49 16.90
CA VAL A 345 -13.86 -2.91 17.07
C VAL A 345 -14.60 -3.74 16.03
N SER A 346 -13.91 -4.65 15.37
CA SER A 346 -14.49 -5.55 14.35
C SER A 346 -14.62 -6.95 14.93
N GLU A 347 -15.85 -7.35 15.26
CA GLU A 347 -16.15 -8.67 15.86
C GLU A 347 -15.64 -9.82 14.99
N CYS A 348 -15.73 -9.70 13.67
CA CYS A 348 -15.23 -10.68 12.71
C CYS A 348 -13.69 -10.90 12.81
N LEU A 349 -12.94 -9.95 13.37
CA LEU A 349 -11.52 -10.14 13.71
C LEU A 349 -11.36 -10.61 15.17
N VAL A 350 -12.10 -10.00 16.09
CA VAL A 350 -12.03 -10.39 17.52
C VAL A 350 -12.34 -11.88 17.71
N GLU A 351 -13.32 -12.42 16.99
CA GLU A 351 -13.73 -13.82 17.11
C GLU A 351 -12.88 -14.79 16.28
N LEU A 352 -12.06 -14.32 15.35
CA LEU A 352 -11.23 -15.15 14.48
C LEU A 352 -10.31 -16.07 15.31
N PRO A 353 -10.41 -17.43 15.20
CA PRO A 353 -9.64 -18.35 16.03
C PRO A 353 -8.14 -18.36 15.69
N VAL A 354 -7.28 -18.49 16.70
CA VAL A 354 -5.83 -18.65 16.54
C VAL A 354 -5.48 -19.88 15.70
N ALA A 355 -6.18 -21.00 15.93
CA ALA A 355 -5.98 -22.23 15.19
C ALA A 355 -6.15 -22.06 13.66
N GLN A 356 -7.07 -21.19 13.22
CA GLN A 356 -7.27 -20.92 11.80
C GLN A 356 -6.08 -20.17 11.19
N VAL A 357 -5.51 -19.21 11.93
CA VAL A 357 -4.30 -18.47 11.48
C VAL A 357 -3.09 -19.39 11.45
N GLN A 358 -2.93 -20.23 12.47
CA GLN A 358 -1.85 -21.21 12.54
C GLN A 358 -1.95 -22.26 11.43
N ALA A 359 -3.13 -22.78 11.15
CA ALA A 359 -3.36 -23.72 10.05
C ALA A 359 -2.99 -23.08 8.69
N ALA A 360 -3.43 -21.85 8.44
CA ALA A 360 -3.09 -21.12 7.23
C ALA A 360 -1.58 -20.90 7.06
N LEU A 361 -0.87 -20.61 8.16
CA LEU A 361 0.59 -20.47 8.14
C LEU A 361 1.28 -21.83 7.86
N ASN A 362 0.83 -22.91 8.51
CA ASN A 362 1.37 -24.25 8.27
C ASN A 362 1.17 -24.69 6.81
N GLU A 363 -0.02 -24.47 6.24
CA GLU A 363 -0.29 -24.74 4.82
C GLU A 363 0.60 -23.90 3.88
N LEU A 364 0.84 -22.65 4.24
CA LEU A 364 1.70 -21.75 3.47
C LEU A 364 3.14 -22.27 3.43
N LEU A 365 3.63 -22.77 4.57
CA LEU A 365 5.01 -23.27 4.75
C LEU A 365 5.20 -24.71 4.26
N ALA A 366 4.17 -25.57 4.30
CA ALA A 366 4.25 -26.96 3.85
C ALA A 366 4.43 -27.13 2.34
N GLY A 367 4.19 -26.10 1.57
CA GLY A 367 4.36 -26.11 0.11
C GLY A 367 5.73 -25.54 -0.35
N GLU A 368 6.73 -25.57 0.51
CA GLU A 368 8.14 -25.21 0.20
C GLU A 368 8.96 -26.43 -0.22
#